data_eaece9304c5614e28ce80dba6a5fc4dd
#
_entry.id   eaece9304c5614e28ce80dba6a5fc4dd
#
_cell.length_a   1.000
_cell.length_b   1.000
_cell.length_c   1.000
_cell.angle_alpha   90.00
_cell.angle_beta   90.00
_cell.angle_gamma   90.00
#
_symmetry.space_group_name_H-M   'P 1'
#
loop_
_entity.id
_entity.type
_entity.pdbx_description
1 polymer ?
#
loop_
_entity_poly.entity_id
_entity_poly.type
_entity_poly.pdbx_seq_one_letter_code
_entity_poly.pdbx_strand_id
1 'polypeptide(L)'
;GGQDSDAGLILGENLELEVVDVQKPVRGLITHKVRSLLGAPEPGKSVFTKVDREWRLGAAQAHSATHVVHAAIRQALGPDALQSGSYNRPGYMRLDFSWSEALSQETKSEIEEISNLAIRSDLAVSAHFMSLEEAKDFGAIALFGETYDEIVRVIEVGGPWSRELCGGTHVSRSAQIGNISITGESSVGSNSRRIEANVGIESLRQLLQHRDSIRVLASAFKANDDQLVERILDQQESLKKAQKELERLKSELALMKLPELIAKASDGKLVEIVHLDSADQLRNLTMEAVSQLGARSVVTLIADVGGRPLVSAGVGRESQSHHRAGDLVKLAAGILGGGGGGKADFAQGGGTDLSKITTAVDALKKELA
;
A
#
# COMPACT_ATOMS: atom_id res chain seq x y z
N GLY A 1 -12.76 -19.76 21.37
CA GLY A 1 -12.18 -19.55 20.10
C GLY A 1 -11.67 -18.16 19.80
N GLY A 2 -10.46 -18.08 19.28
CA GLY A 2 -9.92 -16.86 18.71
C GLY A 2 -9.33 -15.81 19.68
N GLN A 3 -9.42 -16.00 20.98
CA GLN A 3 -8.81 -15.09 21.95
C GLN A 3 -7.42 -15.58 22.35
N ASP A 4 -6.43 -14.68 22.40
CA ASP A 4 -5.11 -14.95 22.96
C ASP A 4 -5.20 -15.40 24.42
N SER A 5 -4.23 -16.22 24.82
CA SER A 5 -4.11 -16.67 26.21
C SER A 5 -3.74 -15.50 27.14
N ASP A 6 -3.99 -15.70 28.43
CA ASP A 6 -3.55 -14.76 29.44
C ASP A 6 -2.01 -14.71 29.54
N ALA A 7 -1.50 -13.53 29.78
CA ALA A 7 -0.14 -13.29 30.26
C ALA A 7 -0.10 -13.18 31.77
N GLY A 8 1.06 -13.36 32.38
CA GLY A 8 1.23 -13.19 33.82
C GLY A 8 2.44 -13.93 34.37
N LEU A 9 2.44 -14.17 35.67
CA LEU A 9 3.54 -14.82 36.40
C LEU A 9 3.03 -16.05 37.20
N ILE A 10 3.89 -17.07 37.29
CA ILE A 10 3.75 -18.16 38.22
C ILE A 10 4.86 -18.00 39.26
N LEU A 11 4.47 -17.83 40.49
CA LEU A 11 5.34 -17.52 41.64
C LEU A 11 5.36 -18.69 42.62
N GLY A 12 6.51 -19.01 43.16
CA GLY A 12 6.70 -20.00 44.22
C GLY A 12 7.87 -19.65 45.10
N GLU A 13 8.21 -20.53 46.05
CA GLU A 13 9.40 -20.38 46.86
C GLU A 13 10.66 -20.49 45.97
N ASN A 14 11.42 -19.39 45.84
CA ASN A 14 12.54 -19.27 44.92
C ASN A 14 12.20 -19.58 43.44
N LEU A 15 10.98 -19.31 43.04
CA LEU A 15 10.48 -19.57 41.68
C LEU A 15 9.73 -18.34 41.15
N GLU A 16 10.13 -17.89 39.96
CA GLU A 16 9.40 -16.87 39.19
C GLU A 16 9.44 -17.26 37.71
N LEU A 17 8.27 -17.54 37.13
CA LEU A 17 8.10 -17.91 35.75
C LEU A 17 7.17 -16.91 35.06
N GLU A 18 7.62 -16.35 33.94
CA GLU A 18 6.77 -15.57 33.06
C GLU A 18 5.96 -16.50 32.16
N VAL A 19 4.65 -16.30 32.12
CA VAL A 19 3.75 -17.06 31.25
C VAL A 19 3.77 -16.43 29.86
N VAL A 20 4.24 -17.18 28.86
CA VAL A 20 4.35 -16.74 27.47
C VAL A 20 3.13 -17.20 26.66
N ASP A 21 2.57 -18.37 26.97
CA ASP A 21 1.40 -18.93 26.29
C ASP A 21 0.70 -19.97 27.19
N VAL A 22 -0.61 -20.09 27.01
CA VAL A 22 -1.42 -21.09 27.73
C VAL A 22 -2.27 -21.86 26.73
N GLN A 23 -2.16 -23.17 26.73
CA GLN A 23 -2.88 -24.05 25.82
C GLN A 23 -3.71 -25.08 26.60
N LYS A 24 -4.79 -25.54 25.96
CA LYS A 24 -5.62 -26.64 26.45
C LYS A 24 -5.66 -27.74 25.41
N PRO A 25 -4.59 -28.54 25.29
CA PRO A 25 -4.44 -29.52 24.21
C PRO A 25 -5.48 -30.65 24.27
N VAL A 26 -5.95 -30.99 25.47
CA VAL A 26 -7.06 -31.95 25.68
C VAL A 26 -7.92 -31.49 26.85
N ARG A 27 -9.14 -32.00 26.92
CA ARG A 27 -10.07 -31.69 28.02
C ARG A 27 -9.43 -31.99 29.40
N GLY A 28 -9.43 -31.01 30.28
CA GLY A 28 -8.89 -31.15 31.66
C GLY A 28 -7.38 -30.92 31.81
N LEU A 29 -6.63 -30.76 30.72
CA LEU A 29 -5.20 -30.45 30.78
C LEU A 29 -4.95 -29.01 30.33
N ILE A 30 -4.36 -28.21 31.21
CA ILE A 30 -3.89 -26.86 30.89
C ILE A 30 -2.37 -26.86 30.91
N THR A 31 -1.75 -26.44 29.83
CA THR A 31 -0.29 -26.33 29.70
C THR A 31 0.12 -24.87 29.63
N HIS A 32 1.14 -24.49 30.38
CA HIS A 32 1.72 -23.15 30.36
C HIS A 32 3.11 -23.22 29.71
N LYS A 33 3.30 -22.48 28.62
CA LYS A 33 4.63 -22.23 28.09
C LYS A 33 5.22 -21.07 28.88
N VAL A 34 6.33 -21.31 29.56
CA VAL A 34 6.90 -20.33 30.47
C VAL A 34 8.36 -20.02 30.15
N ARG A 35 8.79 -18.83 30.54
CA ARG A 35 10.18 -18.42 30.62
C ARG A 35 10.58 -18.30 32.08
N SER A 36 11.62 -19.00 32.52
CA SER A 36 12.11 -18.85 33.89
C SER A 36 12.83 -17.52 34.04
N LEU A 37 12.41 -16.75 35.03
CA LEU A 37 13.09 -15.54 35.50
C LEU A 37 13.92 -15.86 36.73
N LEU A 38 13.45 -16.80 37.58
CA LEU A 38 14.15 -17.27 38.76
C LEU A 38 13.77 -18.75 39.02
N GLY A 39 14.77 -19.58 39.26
CA GLY A 39 14.62 -20.97 39.69
C GLY A 39 14.09 -21.91 38.59
N ALA A 40 13.72 -23.12 39.01
CA ALA A 40 13.10 -24.15 38.18
C ALA A 40 11.87 -24.74 38.88
N PRO A 41 10.79 -25.07 38.15
CA PRO A 41 9.60 -25.66 38.76
C PRO A 41 9.86 -27.08 39.24
N GLU A 42 9.36 -27.39 40.41
CA GLU A 42 9.42 -28.72 40.99
C GLU A 42 8.01 -29.33 41.08
N PRO A 43 7.80 -30.59 40.62
CA PRO A 43 6.51 -31.25 40.73
C PRO A 43 6.06 -31.36 42.19
N GLY A 44 4.76 -31.08 42.46
CA GLY A 44 4.16 -31.19 43.82
C GLY A 44 4.35 -29.95 44.68
N LYS A 45 5.10 -28.95 44.28
CA LYS A 45 5.20 -27.67 44.97
C LYS A 45 4.00 -26.78 44.68
N SER A 46 3.52 -26.08 45.72
CA SER A 46 2.47 -25.08 45.55
C SER A 46 3.00 -23.83 44.89
N VAL A 47 2.23 -23.29 43.95
CA VAL A 47 2.53 -22.05 43.24
C VAL A 47 1.33 -21.09 43.31
N PHE A 48 1.62 -19.80 43.14
CA PHE A 48 0.62 -18.76 43.02
C PHE A 48 0.64 -18.23 41.59
N THR A 49 -0.52 -18.18 40.94
CA THR A 49 -0.66 -17.63 39.60
C THR A 49 -1.17 -16.20 39.67
N LYS A 50 -0.40 -15.26 39.07
CA LYS A 50 -0.75 -13.85 38.98
C LYS A 50 -1.00 -13.48 37.53
N VAL A 51 -2.26 -13.38 37.15
CA VAL A 51 -2.66 -12.94 35.82
C VAL A 51 -2.38 -11.45 35.67
N ASP A 52 -1.84 -11.05 34.51
CA ASP A 52 -1.74 -9.65 34.10
C ASP A 52 -3.15 -9.11 33.82
N ARG A 53 -3.58 -8.18 34.67
CA ARG A 53 -4.94 -7.61 34.61
C ARG A 53 -5.15 -6.72 33.40
N GLU A 54 -4.13 -5.98 32.98
CA GLU A 54 -4.21 -5.08 31.81
C GLU A 54 -4.27 -5.90 30.52
N TRP A 55 -3.45 -6.95 30.43
CA TRP A 55 -3.51 -7.89 29.32
C TRP A 55 -4.90 -8.54 29.19
N ARG A 56 -5.41 -9.11 30.29
CA ARG A 56 -6.75 -9.75 30.30
C ARG A 56 -7.86 -8.75 29.98
N LEU A 57 -7.81 -7.53 30.50
CA LEU A 57 -8.77 -6.49 30.17
C LEU A 57 -8.71 -6.15 28.68
N GLY A 58 -7.52 -5.96 28.13
CA GLY A 58 -7.34 -5.68 26.70
C GLY A 58 -7.87 -6.81 25.82
N ALA A 59 -7.63 -8.08 26.18
CA ALA A 59 -8.19 -9.24 25.49
C ALA A 59 -9.73 -9.29 25.58
N ALA A 60 -10.30 -9.00 26.75
CA ALA A 60 -11.75 -8.93 26.95
C ALA A 60 -12.39 -7.77 26.16
N GLN A 61 -11.72 -6.62 26.06
CA GLN A 61 -12.13 -5.49 25.23
C GLN A 61 -12.18 -5.89 23.75
N ALA A 62 -11.11 -6.50 23.23
CA ALA A 62 -11.03 -6.94 21.83
C ALA A 62 -12.07 -8.02 21.51
N HIS A 63 -12.29 -8.96 22.43
CA HIS A 63 -13.28 -10.00 22.21
C HIS A 63 -14.73 -9.46 22.26
N SER A 64 -15.02 -8.54 23.17
CA SER A 64 -16.33 -7.88 23.19
C SER A 64 -16.54 -6.98 21.97
N ALA A 65 -15.47 -6.32 21.50
CA ALA A 65 -15.49 -5.57 20.24
C ALA A 65 -15.87 -6.45 19.04
N THR A 66 -15.41 -7.71 19.01
CA THR A 66 -15.78 -8.65 17.93
C THR A 66 -17.29 -8.88 17.88
N HIS A 67 -17.96 -9.08 19.01
CA HIS A 67 -19.42 -9.22 19.06
C HIS A 67 -20.14 -7.94 18.63
N VAL A 68 -19.64 -6.79 19.05
CA VAL A 68 -20.18 -5.47 18.65
C VAL A 68 -20.04 -5.27 17.14
N VAL A 69 -18.86 -5.53 16.56
CA VAL A 69 -18.61 -5.41 15.11
C VAL A 69 -19.43 -6.44 14.33
N HIS A 70 -19.56 -7.68 14.82
CA HIS A 70 -20.38 -8.69 14.16
C HIS A 70 -21.87 -8.27 14.12
N ALA A 71 -22.40 -7.73 15.20
CA ALA A 71 -23.76 -7.20 15.22
C ALA A 71 -23.92 -6.01 14.28
N ALA A 72 -22.95 -5.11 14.21
CA ALA A 72 -22.93 -3.99 13.27
C ALA A 72 -22.88 -4.45 11.80
N ILE A 73 -22.04 -5.45 11.49
CA ILE A 73 -21.97 -6.06 10.15
C ILE A 73 -23.33 -6.64 9.75
N ARG A 74 -23.98 -7.40 10.65
CA ARG A 74 -25.29 -7.97 10.39
C ARG A 74 -26.38 -6.91 10.24
N GLN A 75 -26.27 -5.81 10.93
CA GLN A 75 -27.17 -4.68 10.78
C GLN A 75 -26.99 -3.97 9.43
N ALA A 76 -25.76 -3.79 8.97
CA ALA A 76 -25.44 -3.10 7.72
C ALA A 76 -25.63 -3.98 6.47
N LEU A 77 -25.25 -5.27 6.54
CA LEU A 77 -25.23 -6.18 5.38
C LEU A 77 -26.40 -7.18 5.37
N GLY A 78 -27.01 -7.43 6.53
CA GLY A 78 -28.09 -8.41 6.69
C GLY A 78 -27.71 -9.59 7.59
N PRO A 79 -28.73 -10.40 7.99
CA PRO A 79 -28.56 -11.45 9.00
C PRO A 79 -27.65 -12.60 8.56
N ASP A 80 -27.42 -12.77 7.27
CA ASP A 80 -26.61 -13.85 6.69
C ASP A 80 -25.10 -13.60 6.75
N ALA A 81 -24.68 -12.39 7.11
CA ALA A 81 -23.26 -12.03 7.31
C ALA A 81 -22.76 -12.61 8.64
N LEU A 82 -22.68 -13.95 8.72
CA LEU A 82 -22.33 -14.68 9.94
C LEU A 82 -20.82 -14.84 10.10
N GLN A 83 -20.35 -14.79 11.35
CA GLN A 83 -18.96 -15.07 11.70
C GLN A 83 -18.54 -16.48 11.24
N SER A 84 -17.40 -16.59 10.59
CA SER A 84 -16.72 -17.84 10.23
C SER A 84 -15.40 -18.06 10.99
N GLY A 85 -14.84 -17.00 11.59
CA GLY A 85 -13.64 -17.06 12.41
C GLY A 85 -13.36 -15.72 13.10
N SER A 86 -12.55 -15.77 14.15
CA SER A 86 -12.09 -14.53 14.81
C SER A 86 -10.71 -14.72 15.45
N TYR A 87 -10.04 -13.59 15.71
CA TYR A 87 -8.82 -13.54 16.50
C TYR A 87 -8.78 -12.24 17.30
N ASN A 88 -8.50 -12.35 18.60
CA ASN A 88 -8.60 -11.25 19.55
C ASN A 88 -7.38 -11.23 20.46
N ARG A 89 -6.68 -10.12 20.51
CA ARG A 89 -5.61 -9.83 21.47
C ARG A 89 -5.74 -8.39 21.99
N PRO A 90 -5.05 -8.02 23.05
CA PRO A 90 -5.09 -6.65 23.52
C PRO A 90 -4.83 -5.63 22.41
N GLY A 91 -5.76 -4.70 22.26
CA GLY A 91 -5.70 -3.61 21.29
C GLY A 91 -6.07 -3.97 19.84
N TYR A 92 -6.37 -5.24 19.54
CA TYR A 92 -6.63 -5.68 18.16
C TYR A 92 -7.69 -6.77 18.09
N MET A 93 -8.55 -6.67 17.10
CA MET A 93 -9.48 -7.73 16.71
C MET A 93 -9.43 -8.01 15.21
N ARG A 94 -9.75 -9.25 14.86
CA ARG A 94 -9.98 -9.72 13.51
C ARG A 94 -11.24 -10.57 13.49
N LEU A 95 -12.11 -10.30 12.52
CA LEU A 95 -13.35 -11.04 12.31
C LEU A 95 -13.46 -11.48 10.84
N ASP A 96 -13.59 -12.78 10.62
CA ASP A 96 -13.91 -13.38 9.33
C ASP A 96 -15.39 -13.68 9.30
N PHE A 97 -16.08 -13.32 8.20
CA PHE A 97 -17.53 -13.46 8.07
C PHE A 97 -17.93 -13.82 6.64
N SER A 98 -19.12 -14.43 6.51
CA SER A 98 -19.67 -14.86 5.23
C SER A 98 -20.17 -13.66 4.43
N TRP A 99 -19.44 -13.34 3.35
CA TRP A 99 -19.81 -12.28 2.40
C TRP A 99 -19.00 -12.43 1.11
N SER A 100 -19.63 -12.25 -0.07
CA SER A 100 -18.97 -12.48 -1.36
C SER A 100 -18.28 -11.27 -1.93
N GLU A 101 -18.73 -10.06 -1.63
CA GLU A 101 -18.29 -8.81 -2.24
C GLU A 101 -17.36 -8.02 -1.32
N ALA A 102 -16.47 -7.23 -1.92
CA ALA A 102 -15.66 -6.28 -1.17
C ALA A 102 -16.55 -5.18 -0.57
N LEU A 103 -16.28 -4.81 0.68
CA LEU A 103 -17.00 -3.71 1.30
C LEU A 103 -16.56 -2.37 0.73
N SER A 104 -17.53 -1.52 0.39
CA SER A 104 -17.27 -0.14 0.02
C SER A 104 -16.70 0.65 1.22
N GLN A 105 -16.10 1.81 0.96
CA GLN A 105 -15.62 2.65 2.05
C GLN A 105 -16.77 3.16 2.91
N GLU A 106 -17.91 3.46 2.30
CA GLU A 106 -19.14 3.90 2.97
C GLU A 106 -19.64 2.81 3.92
N THR A 107 -19.72 1.56 3.46
CA THR A 107 -20.14 0.41 4.30
C THR A 107 -19.19 0.17 5.47
N LYS A 108 -17.87 0.29 5.25
CA LYS A 108 -16.89 0.19 6.35
C LYS A 108 -17.07 1.29 7.38
N SER A 109 -17.29 2.52 6.93
CA SER A 109 -17.55 3.67 7.82
C SER A 109 -18.85 3.50 8.59
N GLU A 110 -19.91 2.98 7.95
CA GLU A 110 -21.18 2.68 8.60
C GLU A 110 -21.04 1.62 9.71
N ILE A 111 -20.33 0.52 9.43
CA ILE A 111 -20.05 -0.53 10.43
C ILE A 111 -19.25 0.03 11.61
N GLU A 112 -18.24 0.85 11.34
CA GLU A 112 -17.43 1.51 12.37
C GLU A 112 -18.29 2.45 13.21
N GLU A 113 -19.15 3.25 12.58
CA GLU A 113 -20.05 4.18 13.27
C GLU A 113 -21.07 3.44 14.15
N ILE A 114 -21.76 2.44 13.61
CA ILE A 114 -22.72 1.61 14.38
C ILE A 114 -22.00 1.00 15.59
N SER A 115 -20.80 0.46 15.42
CA SER A 115 -20.00 -0.14 16.47
C SER A 115 -19.68 0.86 17.58
N ASN A 116 -19.21 2.04 17.23
CA ASN A 116 -18.86 3.07 18.21
C ASN A 116 -20.08 3.71 18.88
N LEU A 117 -21.22 3.81 18.18
CA LEU A 117 -22.49 4.22 18.78
C LEU A 117 -22.99 3.20 19.82
N ALA A 118 -22.88 1.90 19.54
CA ALA A 118 -23.19 0.85 20.52
C ALA A 118 -22.27 0.90 21.74
N ILE A 119 -20.97 1.18 21.57
CA ILE A 119 -20.03 1.41 22.67
C ILE A 119 -20.47 2.62 23.50
N ARG A 120 -20.76 3.73 22.85
CA ARG A 120 -21.18 4.98 23.50
C ARG A 120 -22.50 4.84 24.25
N SER A 121 -23.38 3.95 23.80
CA SER A 121 -24.66 3.67 24.46
C SER A 121 -24.53 2.90 25.78
N ASP A 122 -23.32 2.49 26.13
CA ASP A 122 -22.98 1.79 27.37
C ASP A 122 -23.89 0.57 27.62
N LEU A 123 -24.03 -0.28 26.62
CA LEU A 123 -24.88 -1.47 26.64
C LEU A 123 -24.38 -2.48 27.68
N ALA A 124 -25.31 -3.10 28.42
CA ALA A 124 -24.97 -4.19 29.34
C ALA A 124 -24.42 -5.40 28.57
N VAL A 125 -23.38 -6.03 29.09
CA VAL A 125 -22.82 -7.29 28.59
C VAL A 125 -23.04 -8.35 29.67
N SER A 126 -23.85 -9.36 29.38
CA SER A 126 -24.22 -10.42 30.31
C SER A 126 -23.91 -11.80 29.77
N ALA A 127 -23.68 -12.74 30.65
CA ALA A 127 -23.46 -14.15 30.34
C ALA A 127 -24.58 -15.01 30.92
N HIS A 128 -25.19 -15.82 30.07
CA HIS A 128 -26.28 -16.73 30.46
C HIS A 128 -25.82 -18.17 30.18
N PHE A 129 -26.16 -19.08 31.10
CA PHE A 129 -25.90 -20.51 30.97
C PHE A 129 -27.24 -21.22 30.80
N MET A 130 -27.39 -21.98 29.73
CA MET A 130 -28.64 -22.66 29.37
C MET A 130 -28.34 -23.85 28.44
N SER A 131 -29.34 -24.70 28.21
CA SER A 131 -29.18 -25.75 27.18
C SER A 131 -29.01 -25.17 25.79
N LEU A 132 -28.46 -25.94 24.86
CA LEU A 132 -28.31 -25.51 23.45
C LEU A 132 -29.66 -25.23 22.79
N GLU A 133 -30.72 -25.95 23.18
CA GLU A 133 -32.10 -25.74 22.68
C GLU A 133 -32.64 -24.40 23.18
N GLU A 134 -32.56 -24.14 24.49
CA GLU A 134 -32.96 -22.87 25.06
C GLU A 134 -32.17 -21.69 24.48
N ALA A 135 -30.88 -21.88 24.18
CA ALA A 135 -30.05 -20.83 23.55
C ALA A 135 -30.53 -20.48 22.14
N LYS A 136 -30.95 -21.46 21.35
CA LYS A 136 -31.56 -21.24 20.03
C LYS A 136 -32.89 -20.49 20.15
N ASP A 137 -33.74 -20.89 21.08
CA ASP A 137 -35.03 -20.23 21.35
C ASP A 137 -34.83 -18.80 21.88
N PHE A 138 -33.76 -18.58 22.63
CA PHE A 138 -33.33 -17.25 23.08
C PHE A 138 -32.79 -16.36 21.94
N GLY A 139 -32.62 -16.95 20.74
CA GLY A 139 -32.12 -16.25 19.55
C GLY A 139 -30.59 -16.11 19.51
N ALA A 140 -29.87 -16.98 20.21
CA ALA A 140 -28.41 -16.96 20.19
C ALA A 140 -27.87 -17.55 18.87
N ILE A 141 -26.86 -16.91 18.30
CA ILE A 141 -26.15 -17.37 17.11
C ILE A 141 -25.12 -18.42 17.55
N ALA A 142 -25.22 -19.60 16.96
CA ALA A 142 -24.23 -20.66 17.06
C ALA A 142 -23.28 -20.60 15.86
N LEU A 143 -21.98 -20.71 16.05
CA LEU A 143 -21.01 -20.81 14.96
C LEU A 143 -21.17 -22.15 14.25
N PHE A 144 -21.13 -22.13 12.92
CA PHE A 144 -21.29 -23.33 12.13
C PHE A 144 -20.04 -24.23 12.26
N GLY A 145 -20.27 -25.54 12.52
CA GLY A 145 -19.19 -26.55 12.60
C GLY A 145 -18.54 -26.71 13.99
N GLU A 146 -18.96 -25.93 14.99
CA GLU A 146 -18.53 -26.11 16.37
C GLU A 146 -19.36 -27.20 17.07
N THR A 147 -18.70 -27.95 17.98
CA THR A 147 -19.36 -28.88 18.89
C THR A 147 -19.58 -28.22 20.23
N TYR A 148 -20.81 -28.27 20.71
CA TYR A 148 -21.21 -27.64 21.97
C TYR A 148 -21.50 -28.69 23.04
N ASP A 149 -21.19 -28.36 24.29
CA ASP A 149 -21.62 -29.16 25.46
C ASP A 149 -23.15 -29.02 25.63
N GLU A 150 -23.75 -29.88 26.49
CA GLU A 150 -25.19 -29.83 26.80
C GLU A 150 -25.60 -28.46 27.38
N ILE A 151 -24.75 -27.88 28.21
CA ILE A 151 -24.92 -26.51 28.73
C ILE A 151 -23.96 -25.59 28.02
N VAL A 152 -24.48 -24.56 27.38
CA VAL A 152 -23.75 -23.55 26.64
C VAL A 152 -23.77 -22.20 27.34
N ARG A 153 -22.77 -21.40 27.05
CA ARG A 153 -22.70 -20.01 27.51
C ARG A 153 -23.04 -19.05 26.38
N VAL A 154 -24.08 -18.26 26.57
CA VAL A 154 -24.51 -17.19 25.66
C VAL A 154 -24.01 -15.86 26.21
N ILE A 155 -23.31 -15.09 25.37
CA ILE A 155 -22.99 -13.69 25.64
C ILE A 155 -24.03 -12.83 24.96
N GLU A 156 -24.65 -11.96 25.74
CA GLU A 156 -25.62 -10.98 25.28
C GLU A 156 -25.03 -9.57 25.43
N VAL A 157 -25.07 -8.75 24.36
CA VAL A 157 -24.69 -7.35 24.35
C VAL A 157 -25.90 -6.52 23.91
N GLY A 158 -26.39 -5.67 24.82
CA GLY A 158 -27.54 -4.80 24.52
C GLY A 158 -28.83 -5.56 24.21
N GLY A 159 -29.11 -6.65 24.91
CA GLY A 159 -30.28 -7.48 24.69
C GLY A 159 -30.23 -8.25 23.38
N PRO A 160 -31.31 -8.30 22.60
CA PRO A 160 -31.38 -9.11 21.37
C PRO A 160 -30.52 -8.58 20.21
N TRP A 161 -29.84 -7.45 20.39
CA TRP A 161 -28.99 -6.87 19.37
C TRP A 161 -27.79 -7.75 19.02
N SER A 162 -27.15 -8.36 20.06
CA SER A 162 -26.12 -9.37 19.88
C SER A 162 -26.27 -10.47 20.94
N ARG A 163 -26.52 -11.69 20.50
CA ARG A 163 -26.56 -12.90 21.31
C ARG A 163 -25.79 -14.02 20.62
N GLU A 164 -24.70 -14.46 21.23
CA GLU A 164 -23.80 -15.41 20.59
C GLU A 164 -23.26 -16.44 21.58
N LEU A 165 -23.09 -17.68 21.12
CA LEU A 165 -22.43 -18.72 21.92
C LEU A 165 -20.95 -18.40 22.00
N CYS A 166 -20.44 -18.10 23.21
CA CYS A 166 -19.06 -17.72 23.40
C CYS A 166 -18.50 -18.10 24.77
N GLY A 167 -17.32 -18.74 24.78
CA GLY A 167 -16.59 -19.14 25.98
C GLY A 167 -15.51 -18.15 26.44
N GLY A 168 -15.30 -17.04 25.72
CA GLY A 168 -14.22 -16.10 26.00
C GLY A 168 -14.47 -15.15 27.15
N THR A 169 -13.50 -14.26 27.41
CA THR A 169 -13.63 -13.22 28.43
C THR A 169 -14.21 -11.95 27.82
N HIS A 170 -15.09 -11.28 28.55
CA HIS A 170 -15.78 -10.08 28.11
C HIS A 170 -15.76 -8.98 29.16
N VAL A 171 -15.93 -7.74 28.70
CA VAL A 171 -16.24 -6.60 29.58
C VAL A 171 -17.68 -6.72 30.12
N SER A 172 -18.02 -5.99 31.18
CA SER A 172 -19.37 -5.98 31.70
C SER A 172 -20.29 -4.94 31.04
N ARG A 173 -19.72 -3.97 30.35
CA ARG A 173 -20.44 -2.90 29.66
C ARG A 173 -19.69 -2.51 28.38
N SER A 174 -20.43 -2.19 27.31
CA SER A 174 -19.82 -1.85 26.03
C SER A 174 -18.88 -0.63 26.08
N ALA A 175 -19.16 0.35 26.93
CA ALA A 175 -18.29 1.52 27.11
C ALA A 175 -16.85 1.15 27.55
N GLN A 176 -16.67 0.01 28.22
CA GLN A 176 -15.33 -0.45 28.64
C GLN A 176 -14.47 -0.94 27.46
N ILE A 177 -15.05 -1.18 26.28
CA ILE A 177 -14.32 -1.52 25.05
C ILE A 177 -13.43 -0.34 24.64
N GLY A 178 -13.89 0.88 24.85
CA GLY A 178 -13.26 2.10 24.35
C GLY A 178 -13.65 2.37 22.89
N ASN A 179 -12.70 2.70 22.04
CA ASN A 179 -12.93 2.95 20.62
C ASN A 179 -12.64 1.73 19.75
N ILE A 180 -13.35 1.62 18.63
CA ILE A 180 -13.02 0.69 17.53
C ILE A 180 -12.66 1.54 16.30
N SER A 181 -11.56 1.20 15.64
CA SER A 181 -11.17 1.78 14.35
C SER A 181 -10.85 0.65 13.37
N ILE A 182 -11.63 0.54 12.30
CA ILE A 182 -11.43 -0.44 11.24
C ILE A 182 -10.17 -0.06 10.46
N THR A 183 -9.18 -0.95 10.47
CA THR A 183 -7.87 -0.72 9.82
C THR A 183 -7.76 -1.37 8.46
N GLY A 184 -8.57 -2.40 8.19
CA GLY A 184 -8.52 -3.12 6.94
C GLY A 184 -9.72 -4.00 6.68
N GLU A 185 -9.92 -4.31 5.41
CA GLU A 185 -10.87 -5.30 4.93
C GLU A 185 -10.22 -6.07 3.78
N SER A 186 -10.35 -7.40 3.77
CA SER A 186 -9.75 -8.26 2.76
C SER A 186 -10.56 -9.53 2.49
N SER A 187 -10.31 -10.19 1.36
CA SER A 187 -10.85 -11.51 1.08
C SER A 187 -10.02 -12.60 1.75
N VAL A 188 -10.69 -13.58 2.33
CA VAL A 188 -10.04 -14.80 2.87
C VAL A 188 -10.56 -16.08 2.21
N GLY A 189 -11.34 -15.93 1.14
CA GLY A 189 -11.92 -17.02 0.35
C GLY A 189 -13.01 -16.50 -0.58
N SER A 190 -13.59 -17.37 -1.41
CA SER A 190 -14.59 -16.98 -2.42
C SER A 190 -15.86 -16.34 -1.84
N ASN A 191 -16.25 -16.72 -0.63
CA ASN A 191 -17.45 -16.24 0.06
C ASN A 191 -17.14 -15.83 1.50
N SER A 192 -15.95 -15.35 1.77
CA SER A 192 -15.53 -14.95 3.11
C SER A 192 -14.69 -13.68 3.06
N ARG A 193 -15.07 -12.73 3.90
CA ARG A 193 -14.39 -11.45 4.08
C ARG A 193 -13.85 -11.34 5.49
N ARG A 194 -12.81 -10.55 5.65
CA ARG A 194 -12.13 -10.27 6.90
C ARG A 194 -12.17 -8.79 7.19
N ILE A 195 -12.57 -8.43 8.39
CA ILE A 195 -12.37 -7.09 8.96
C ILE A 195 -11.31 -7.18 10.05
N GLU A 196 -10.40 -6.21 10.05
CA GLU A 196 -9.40 -5.98 11.09
C GLU A 196 -9.64 -4.62 11.70
N ALA A 197 -9.52 -4.53 13.03
CA ALA A 197 -9.71 -3.28 13.74
C ALA A 197 -8.79 -3.14 14.95
N ASN A 198 -8.37 -1.92 15.24
CA ASN A 198 -7.78 -1.53 16.49
C ASN A 198 -8.88 -1.25 17.53
N VAL A 199 -8.63 -1.62 18.78
CA VAL A 199 -9.60 -1.56 19.87
C VAL A 199 -9.02 -0.80 21.06
N GLY A 200 -9.85 -0.02 21.73
CA GLY A 200 -9.51 0.66 22.98
C GLY A 200 -8.41 1.70 22.78
N ILE A 201 -7.41 1.68 23.65
CA ILE A 201 -6.32 2.67 23.64
C ILE A 201 -5.49 2.65 22.35
N GLU A 202 -5.39 1.48 21.69
CA GLU A 202 -4.63 1.36 20.45
C GLU A 202 -5.32 2.08 19.29
N SER A 203 -6.66 2.02 19.21
CA SER A 203 -7.46 2.82 18.29
C SER A 203 -7.19 4.33 18.48
N LEU A 204 -7.19 4.80 19.73
CA LEU A 204 -6.89 6.20 20.04
C LEU A 204 -5.47 6.58 19.65
N ARG A 205 -4.47 5.74 19.94
CA ARG A 205 -3.07 5.98 19.56
C ARG A 205 -2.92 6.15 18.05
N GLN A 206 -3.57 5.31 17.26
CA GLN A 206 -3.57 5.40 15.81
C GLN A 206 -4.17 6.74 15.32
N LEU A 207 -5.32 7.14 15.86
CA LEU A 207 -5.96 8.42 15.53
C LEU A 207 -5.05 9.61 15.83
N LEU A 208 -4.35 9.58 16.98
CA LEU A 208 -3.38 10.61 17.34
C LEU A 208 -2.18 10.66 16.37
N GLN A 209 -1.68 9.51 15.94
CA GLN A 209 -0.59 9.43 14.95
C GLN A 209 -1.03 10.00 13.60
N HIS A 210 -2.24 9.66 13.13
CA HIS A 210 -2.79 10.22 11.88
C HIS A 210 -2.94 11.74 11.97
N ARG A 211 -3.49 12.26 13.08
CA ARG A 211 -3.59 13.70 13.35
C ARG A 211 -2.23 14.38 13.29
N ASP A 212 -1.23 13.81 13.93
CA ASP A 212 0.11 14.40 13.96
C ASP A 212 0.78 14.36 12.59
N SER A 213 0.55 13.32 11.80
CA SER A 213 0.98 13.26 10.38
C SER A 213 0.33 14.32 9.52
N ILE A 214 -0.98 14.54 9.68
CA ILE A 214 -1.72 15.62 8.98
C ILE A 214 -1.14 16.98 9.36
N ARG A 215 -0.84 17.24 10.63
CA ARG A 215 -0.22 18.49 11.09
C ARG A 215 1.15 18.76 10.48
N VAL A 216 1.99 17.71 10.34
CA VAL A 216 3.30 17.82 9.68
C VAL A 216 3.11 18.20 8.21
N LEU A 217 2.20 17.55 7.51
CA LEU A 217 1.88 17.88 6.11
C LEU A 217 1.31 19.30 5.98
N ALA A 218 0.33 19.66 6.81
CA ALA A 218 -0.27 21.00 6.81
C ALA A 218 0.80 22.10 7.00
N SER A 219 1.74 21.90 7.92
CA SER A 219 2.87 22.81 8.12
C SER A 219 3.80 22.87 6.89
N ALA A 220 4.14 21.73 6.28
CA ALA A 220 5.00 21.70 5.09
C ALA A 220 4.38 22.40 3.89
N PHE A 221 3.06 22.29 3.71
CA PHE A 221 2.31 22.91 2.62
C PHE A 221 1.76 24.30 2.97
N LYS A 222 2.01 24.79 4.21
CA LYS A 222 1.50 26.08 4.71
C LYS A 222 -0.02 26.22 4.50
N ALA A 223 -0.77 25.18 4.85
CA ALA A 223 -2.20 25.06 4.72
C ALA A 223 -2.86 24.71 6.06
N ASN A 224 -4.15 24.99 6.20
CA ASN A 224 -4.96 24.41 7.27
C ASN A 224 -5.38 22.99 6.91
N ASP A 225 -5.79 22.19 7.89
CA ASP A 225 -6.12 20.76 7.71
C ASP A 225 -7.23 20.55 6.66
N ASP A 226 -8.23 21.44 6.63
CA ASP A 226 -9.36 21.40 5.69
C ASP A 226 -8.97 21.80 4.25
N GLN A 227 -7.91 22.57 4.08
CA GLN A 227 -7.41 23.04 2.78
C GLN A 227 -6.22 22.22 2.26
N LEU A 228 -5.71 21.27 3.06
CA LEU A 228 -4.49 20.55 2.76
C LEU A 228 -4.55 19.77 1.44
N VAL A 229 -5.66 19.08 1.21
CA VAL A 229 -5.85 18.25 0.00
C VAL A 229 -5.84 19.15 -1.25
N GLU A 230 -6.59 20.24 -1.26
CA GLU A 230 -6.64 21.20 -2.36
C GLU A 230 -5.24 21.78 -2.62
N ARG A 231 -4.53 22.18 -1.56
CA ARG A 231 -3.18 22.74 -1.66
C ARG A 231 -2.17 21.78 -2.28
N ILE A 232 -2.24 20.48 -1.92
CA ILE A 232 -1.39 19.45 -2.50
C ILE A 232 -1.68 19.26 -3.99
N LEU A 233 -2.95 19.18 -4.36
CA LEU A 233 -3.38 19.04 -5.76
C LEU A 233 -2.94 20.24 -6.61
N ASP A 234 -3.12 21.44 -6.13
CA ASP A 234 -2.67 22.69 -6.79
C ASP A 234 -1.16 22.71 -7.00
N GLN A 235 -0.41 22.26 -5.99
CA GLN A 235 1.05 22.22 -6.10
C GLN A 235 1.52 21.17 -7.11
N GLN A 236 0.86 20.01 -7.17
CA GLN A 236 1.12 18.98 -8.18
C GLN A 236 0.86 19.51 -9.60
N GLU A 237 -0.25 20.22 -9.79
CA GLU A 237 -0.57 20.81 -11.10
C GLU A 237 0.45 21.90 -11.48
N SER A 238 0.82 22.75 -10.52
CA SER A 238 1.83 23.80 -10.72
C SER A 238 3.20 23.21 -11.08
N LEU A 239 3.61 22.14 -10.42
CA LEU A 239 4.85 21.42 -10.74
C LEU A 239 4.80 20.86 -12.16
N LYS A 240 3.70 20.25 -12.56
CA LYS A 240 3.52 19.69 -13.92
C LYS A 240 3.59 20.80 -14.98
N LYS A 241 2.98 21.95 -14.72
CA LYS A 241 3.08 23.13 -15.61
C LYS A 241 4.51 23.65 -15.70
N ALA A 242 5.20 23.78 -14.57
CA ALA A 242 6.59 24.26 -14.54
C ALA A 242 7.54 23.28 -15.27
N GLN A 243 7.37 21.98 -15.12
CA GLN A 243 8.15 20.97 -15.85
C GLN A 243 7.95 21.07 -17.37
N LYS A 244 6.68 21.22 -17.82
CA LYS A 244 6.36 21.40 -19.23
C LYS A 244 6.98 22.67 -19.81
N GLU A 245 6.92 23.76 -19.07
CA GLU A 245 7.51 25.03 -19.47
C GLU A 245 9.03 24.97 -19.51
N LEU A 246 9.66 24.28 -18.55
CA LEU A 246 11.10 24.05 -18.56
C LEU A 246 11.54 23.28 -19.81
N GLU A 247 10.82 22.21 -20.19
CA GLU A 247 11.12 21.45 -21.42
C GLU A 247 10.91 22.30 -22.68
N ARG A 248 9.89 23.15 -22.71
CA ARG A 248 9.69 24.12 -23.82
C ARG A 248 10.87 25.07 -23.95
N LEU A 249 11.27 25.70 -22.84
CA LEU A 249 12.38 26.67 -22.82
C LEU A 249 13.72 26.00 -23.19
N LYS A 250 13.97 24.80 -22.72
CA LYS A 250 15.15 24.00 -23.11
C LYS A 250 15.17 23.71 -24.62
N SER A 251 14.01 23.38 -25.20
CA SER A 251 13.89 23.15 -26.65
C SER A 251 14.13 24.43 -27.45
N GLU A 252 13.58 25.55 -27.02
CA GLU A 252 13.83 26.85 -27.62
C GLU A 252 15.33 27.25 -27.55
N LEU A 253 15.96 27.05 -26.41
CA LEU A 253 17.39 27.30 -26.21
C LEU A 253 18.25 26.42 -27.14
N ALA A 254 17.87 25.15 -27.35
CA ALA A 254 18.56 24.27 -28.28
C ALA A 254 18.45 24.79 -29.74
N LEU A 255 17.27 25.26 -30.12
CA LEU A 255 17.04 25.83 -31.45
C LEU A 255 17.79 27.15 -31.68
N MET A 256 18.05 27.93 -30.64
CA MET A 256 18.87 29.16 -30.80
C MET A 256 20.31 28.86 -31.28
N LYS A 257 20.82 27.66 -31.08
CA LYS A 257 22.13 27.20 -31.61
C LYS A 257 22.08 26.78 -33.08
N LEU A 258 20.91 26.70 -33.68
CA LEU A 258 20.72 26.20 -35.03
C LEU A 258 21.49 27.00 -36.10
N PRO A 259 21.53 28.35 -36.08
CA PRO A 259 22.31 29.12 -37.08
C PRO A 259 23.80 28.77 -37.06
N GLU A 260 24.40 28.57 -35.86
CA GLU A 260 25.79 28.18 -35.74
C GLU A 260 26.05 26.76 -36.28
N LEU A 261 25.10 25.85 -36.08
CA LEU A 261 25.16 24.48 -36.60
C LEU A 261 25.04 24.49 -38.14
N ILE A 262 24.08 25.23 -38.69
CA ILE A 262 23.88 25.34 -40.14
C ILE A 262 25.10 25.95 -40.83
N ALA A 263 25.78 26.90 -40.22
CA ALA A 263 27.01 27.50 -40.75
C ALA A 263 28.15 26.49 -40.90
N LYS A 264 28.08 25.32 -40.24
CA LYS A 264 29.07 24.24 -40.42
C LYS A 264 28.71 23.25 -41.53
N ALA A 265 27.55 23.40 -42.14
CA ALA A 265 27.13 22.51 -43.22
C ALA A 265 27.95 22.79 -44.47
N SER A 266 28.36 21.77 -45.19
CA SER A 266 29.03 21.84 -46.53
C SER A 266 28.17 21.09 -47.54
N ASP A 267 27.85 21.73 -48.66
CA ASP A 267 27.00 21.17 -49.72
C ASP A 267 25.67 20.57 -49.22
N GLY A 268 25.06 21.22 -48.22
CA GLY A 268 23.82 20.76 -47.59
C GLY A 268 23.98 19.58 -46.61
N LYS A 269 25.19 19.11 -46.35
CA LYS A 269 25.50 18.02 -45.45
C LYS A 269 25.99 18.54 -44.10
N LEU A 270 25.42 18.05 -42.99
CA LEU A 270 25.77 18.44 -41.64
C LEU A 270 25.92 17.19 -40.76
N VAL A 271 27.11 17.01 -40.17
CA VAL A 271 27.37 15.95 -39.18
C VAL A 271 28.09 16.59 -38.00
N GLU A 272 27.39 16.70 -36.85
CA GLU A 272 27.90 17.39 -35.69
C GLU A 272 27.54 16.71 -34.36
N ILE A 273 28.34 16.97 -33.34
CA ILE A 273 28.04 16.62 -31.95
C ILE A 273 27.32 17.82 -31.31
N VAL A 274 26.22 17.54 -30.63
CA VAL A 274 25.43 18.55 -29.91
C VAL A 274 25.23 18.18 -28.46
N HIS A 275 25.08 19.18 -27.60
CA HIS A 275 24.79 18.97 -26.16
C HIS A 275 23.33 19.28 -25.91
N LEU A 276 22.56 18.23 -25.57
CA LEU A 276 21.10 18.27 -25.40
C LEU A 276 20.72 17.36 -24.25
N ASP A 277 19.56 17.65 -23.62
CA ASP A 277 19.11 16.92 -22.42
C ASP A 277 18.10 15.81 -22.75
N SER A 278 17.55 15.77 -23.98
CA SER A 278 16.52 14.79 -24.33
C SER A 278 16.58 14.37 -25.80
N ALA A 279 16.04 13.17 -26.07
CA ALA A 279 15.87 12.66 -27.42
C ALA A 279 14.94 13.53 -28.28
N ASP A 280 13.92 14.13 -27.66
CA ASP A 280 12.97 15.02 -28.34
C ASP A 280 13.65 16.31 -28.82
N GLN A 281 14.54 16.88 -28.01
CA GLN A 281 15.34 18.04 -28.39
C GLN A 281 16.24 17.69 -29.59
N LEU A 282 16.89 16.52 -29.57
CA LEU A 282 17.74 16.05 -30.66
C LEU A 282 16.93 15.87 -31.94
N ARG A 283 15.74 15.27 -31.85
CA ARG A 283 14.82 15.13 -32.98
C ARG A 283 14.41 16.49 -33.57
N ASN A 284 13.93 17.40 -32.70
CA ASN A 284 13.44 18.70 -33.13
C ASN A 284 14.56 19.52 -33.80
N LEU A 285 15.75 19.52 -33.20
CA LEU A 285 16.91 20.20 -33.77
C LEU A 285 17.32 19.63 -35.16
N THR A 286 17.30 18.30 -35.30
CA THR A 286 17.59 17.63 -36.56
C THR A 286 16.55 17.98 -37.65
N MET A 287 15.28 17.93 -37.34
CA MET A 287 14.20 18.24 -38.27
C MET A 287 14.21 19.71 -38.70
N GLU A 288 14.47 20.62 -37.76
CA GLU A 288 14.56 22.04 -38.04
C GLU A 288 15.81 22.34 -38.91
N ALA A 289 16.94 21.69 -38.62
CA ALA A 289 18.13 21.81 -39.45
C ALA A 289 17.88 21.34 -40.92
N VAL A 290 17.17 20.24 -41.12
CA VAL A 290 16.75 19.76 -42.47
C VAL A 290 15.85 20.79 -43.12
N SER A 291 14.89 21.36 -42.38
CA SER A 291 13.95 22.35 -42.91
C SER A 291 14.68 23.62 -43.45
N GLN A 292 15.67 24.11 -42.68
CA GLN A 292 16.40 25.32 -43.05
C GLN A 292 17.48 25.11 -44.13
N LEU A 293 18.13 23.92 -44.14
CA LEU A 293 19.09 23.56 -45.19
C LEU A 293 18.41 23.15 -46.51
N GLY A 294 17.10 22.85 -46.48
CA GLY A 294 16.29 22.62 -47.67
C GLY A 294 16.31 21.20 -48.24
N ALA A 295 15.75 21.03 -49.45
CA ALA A 295 15.40 19.72 -50.02
C ALA A 295 16.61 18.80 -50.28
N ARG A 296 17.81 19.35 -50.43
CA ARG A 296 19.06 18.59 -50.70
C ARG A 296 19.87 18.29 -49.45
N SER A 297 19.31 18.55 -48.26
CA SER A 297 20.05 18.40 -47.01
C SER A 297 20.17 16.95 -46.54
N VAL A 298 21.29 16.68 -45.85
CA VAL A 298 21.51 15.46 -45.04
C VAL A 298 22.09 15.89 -43.71
N VAL A 299 21.31 15.72 -42.65
CA VAL A 299 21.69 16.14 -41.30
C VAL A 299 21.79 14.93 -40.41
N THR A 300 22.90 14.75 -39.71
CA THR A 300 23.07 13.75 -38.68
C THR A 300 23.67 14.41 -37.43
N LEU A 301 22.92 14.37 -36.34
CA LEU A 301 23.36 14.92 -35.05
C LEU A 301 23.51 13.79 -34.03
N ILE A 302 24.60 13.86 -33.26
CA ILE A 302 24.85 12.93 -32.17
C ILE A 302 24.89 13.74 -30.84
N ALA A 303 24.23 13.24 -29.82
CA ALA A 303 24.21 13.86 -28.48
C ALA A 303 24.50 12.86 -27.39
N ASP A 304 25.17 13.31 -26.33
CA ASP A 304 25.12 12.61 -25.02
C ASP A 304 23.87 13.05 -24.31
N VAL A 305 22.98 12.12 -24.04
CA VAL A 305 21.73 12.35 -23.28
C VAL A 305 21.72 11.43 -22.08
N GLY A 306 21.95 11.99 -20.90
CA GLY A 306 21.93 11.24 -19.65
C GLY A 306 22.95 10.10 -19.58
N GLY A 307 24.16 10.30 -20.17
CA GLY A 307 25.23 9.30 -20.18
C GLY A 307 25.09 8.25 -21.27
N ARG A 308 24.20 8.48 -22.27
CA ARG A 308 24.01 7.59 -23.43
C ARG A 308 24.12 8.35 -24.74
N PRO A 309 24.89 7.85 -25.69
CA PRO A 309 24.97 8.47 -27.02
C PRO A 309 23.68 8.19 -27.81
N LEU A 310 23.02 9.25 -28.22
CA LEU A 310 21.89 9.22 -29.13
C LEU A 310 22.29 9.80 -30.48
N VAL A 311 21.74 9.24 -31.55
CA VAL A 311 21.91 9.72 -32.91
C VAL A 311 20.55 9.98 -33.54
N SER A 312 20.44 11.07 -34.28
CA SER A 312 19.28 11.43 -35.08
C SER A 312 19.73 11.83 -36.46
N ALA A 313 19.08 11.31 -37.49
CA ALA A 313 19.33 11.68 -38.86
C ALA A 313 18.06 12.15 -39.59
N GLY A 314 18.18 13.19 -40.36
CA GLY A 314 17.15 13.71 -41.22
C GLY A 314 17.67 13.94 -42.65
N VAL A 315 16.89 13.59 -43.68
CA VAL A 315 17.29 13.69 -45.08
C VAL A 315 16.21 14.43 -45.86
N GLY A 316 16.63 15.49 -46.50
CA GLY A 316 15.78 16.30 -47.37
C GLY A 316 15.27 15.49 -48.58
N ARG A 317 14.13 15.86 -49.11
CA ARG A 317 13.35 15.07 -50.07
C ARG A 317 14.13 14.68 -51.33
N GLU A 318 14.98 15.57 -51.87
CA GLU A 318 15.77 15.31 -53.07
C GLU A 318 16.98 14.40 -52.81
N SER A 319 17.50 14.36 -51.59
CA SER A 319 18.63 13.51 -51.18
C SER A 319 18.22 12.09 -50.77
N GLN A 320 16.92 11.79 -50.61
CA GLN A 320 16.45 10.46 -50.17
C GLN A 320 16.70 9.34 -51.20
N SER A 321 16.96 9.69 -52.48
CA SER A 321 17.35 8.72 -53.50
C SER A 321 18.79 8.22 -53.35
N HIS A 322 19.63 8.97 -52.67
CA HIS A 322 21.06 8.67 -52.48
C HIS A 322 21.41 8.34 -51.03
N HIS A 323 20.73 8.95 -50.08
CA HIS A 323 20.95 8.77 -48.63
C HIS A 323 19.65 8.50 -47.94
N ARG A 324 19.64 7.53 -47.02
CA ARG A 324 18.47 7.21 -46.21
C ARG A 324 18.81 7.45 -44.72
N ALA A 325 17.99 8.18 -44.01
CA ALA A 325 18.21 8.48 -42.62
C ALA A 325 18.40 7.21 -41.77
N GLY A 326 17.61 6.15 -42.06
CA GLY A 326 17.72 4.86 -41.39
C GLY A 326 19.08 4.19 -41.49
N ASP A 327 19.76 4.33 -42.66
CA ASP A 327 21.07 3.72 -42.91
C ASP A 327 22.18 4.50 -42.15
N LEU A 328 22.10 5.83 -42.16
CA LEU A 328 23.02 6.70 -41.42
C LEU A 328 22.92 6.43 -39.90
N VAL A 329 21.70 6.29 -39.39
CA VAL A 329 21.49 5.96 -37.97
C VAL A 329 22.01 4.55 -37.64
N LYS A 330 21.80 3.55 -38.51
CA LYS A 330 22.32 2.19 -38.28
C LYS A 330 23.85 2.17 -38.27
N LEU A 331 24.49 2.91 -39.18
CA LEU A 331 25.95 3.04 -39.18
C LEU A 331 26.46 3.63 -37.85
N ALA A 332 25.93 4.78 -37.46
CA ALA A 332 26.37 5.44 -36.25
C ALA A 332 26.05 4.64 -34.98
N ALA A 333 24.83 4.16 -34.84
CA ALA A 333 24.39 3.38 -33.68
C ALA A 333 25.15 2.05 -33.54
N GLY A 334 25.51 1.39 -34.65
CA GLY A 334 26.35 0.20 -34.64
C GLY A 334 27.74 0.48 -34.03
N ILE A 335 28.38 1.61 -34.41
CA ILE A 335 29.66 2.04 -33.85
C ILE A 335 29.53 2.36 -32.37
N LEU A 336 28.42 2.99 -31.97
CA LEU A 336 28.12 3.37 -30.56
C LEU A 336 27.73 2.19 -29.67
N GLY A 337 27.73 0.95 -30.20
CA GLY A 337 27.41 -0.25 -29.45
C GLY A 337 25.91 -0.40 -29.18
N GLY A 338 25.07 0.00 -30.10
CA GLY A 338 23.63 -0.09 -29.97
C GLY A 338 22.90 -0.30 -31.29
N GLY A 339 21.72 0.23 -31.44
CA GLY A 339 20.87 0.08 -32.60
C GLY A 339 19.96 1.28 -32.86
N GLY A 340 19.36 1.30 -34.04
CA GLY A 340 18.43 2.33 -34.40
C GLY A 340 17.85 2.08 -35.79
N GLY A 341 16.95 2.93 -36.19
CA GLY A 341 16.32 2.85 -37.51
C GLY A 341 15.22 3.88 -37.67
N GLY A 342 14.59 3.87 -38.82
CA GLY A 342 13.53 4.79 -39.17
C GLY A 342 13.22 4.72 -40.66
N LYS A 343 12.59 5.76 -41.16
CA LYS A 343 12.23 5.91 -42.57
C LYS A 343 13.39 6.50 -43.37
N ALA A 344 13.15 6.79 -44.66
CA ALA A 344 14.15 7.42 -45.50
C ALA A 344 14.39 8.90 -45.12
N ASP A 345 13.36 9.58 -44.69
CA ASP A 345 13.33 11.00 -44.32
C ASP A 345 13.85 11.29 -42.92
N PHE A 346 13.56 10.40 -41.95
CA PHE A 346 13.93 10.58 -40.56
C PHE A 346 14.17 9.24 -39.86
N ALA A 347 15.20 9.21 -39.01
CA ALA A 347 15.54 8.05 -38.17
C ALA A 347 16.21 8.50 -36.88
N GLN A 348 16.10 7.64 -35.85
CA GLN A 348 16.76 7.79 -34.55
C GLN A 348 17.31 6.47 -34.04
N GLY A 349 18.34 6.57 -33.22
CA GLY A 349 18.97 5.43 -32.59
C GLY A 349 19.89 5.87 -31.49
N GLY A 350 20.65 4.93 -30.95
CA GLY A 350 21.61 5.22 -29.90
C GLY A 350 22.46 4.02 -29.56
N GLY A 351 23.35 4.20 -28.63
CA GLY A 351 24.25 3.16 -28.17
C GLY A 351 24.53 3.25 -26.65
N THR A 352 25.56 2.55 -26.24
CA THR A 352 26.00 2.51 -24.84
C THR A 352 27.43 3.05 -24.63
N ASP A 353 28.17 3.30 -25.71
CA ASP A 353 29.59 3.64 -25.67
C ASP A 353 29.81 5.10 -26.10
N LEU A 354 29.86 6.00 -25.13
CA LEU A 354 30.14 7.43 -25.32
C LEU A 354 31.54 7.70 -25.89
N SER A 355 32.52 6.82 -25.63
CA SER A 355 33.90 7.03 -26.09
C SER A 355 34.03 6.95 -27.59
N LYS A 356 33.05 6.37 -28.30
CA LYS A 356 33.02 6.18 -29.75
C LYS A 356 32.26 7.26 -30.53
N ILE A 357 31.77 8.30 -29.86
CA ILE A 357 31.02 9.37 -30.53
C ILE A 357 31.83 9.99 -31.65
N THR A 358 33.10 10.34 -31.44
CA THR A 358 33.98 10.91 -32.46
C THR A 358 34.18 9.96 -33.62
N THR A 359 34.39 8.68 -33.35
CA THR A 359 34.54 7.65 -34.41
C THR A 359 33.28 7.52 -35.26
N ALA A 360 32.08 7.62 -34.62
CA ALA A 360 30.80 7.60 -35.34
C ALA A 360 30.63 8.84 -36.23
N VAL A 361 31.03 10.02 -35.76
CA VAL A 361 31.03 11.26 -36.56
C VAL A 361 31.94 11.15 -37.77
N ASP A 362 33.16 10.65 -37.58
CA ASP A 362 34.15 10.50 -38.68
C ASP A 362 33.66 9.50 -39.73
N ALA A 363 33.05 8.38 -39.31
CA ALA A 363 32.45 7.41 -40.19
C ALA A 363 31.29 8.01 -41.01
N LEU A 364 30.41 8.79 -40.37
CA LEU A 364 29.33 9.50 -41.05
C LEU A 364 29.83 10.55 -42.05
N LYS A 365 30.86 11.32 -41.68
CA LYS A 365 31.48 12.30 -42.58
C LYS A 365 32.09 11.62 -43.82
N LYS A 366 32.72 10.46 -43.64
CA LYS A 366 33.27 9.66 -44.74
C LYS A 366 32.18 9.09 -45.67
N GLU A 367 31.05 8.64 -45.07
CA GLU A 367 29.91 8.11 -45.85
C GLU A 367 29.23 9.20 -46.70
N LEU A 368 29.26 10.42 -46.22
CA LEU A 368 28.64 11.56 -46.89
C LEU A 368 29.57 12.34 -47.81
N ALA A 369 30.89 12.07 -47.78
CA ALA A 369 31.87 12.72 -48.67
C ALA A 369 31.62 12.34 -50.13
#